data_db975a9c82e38273fb89a6e383aec3b9
#
_entry.id   db975a9c82e38273fb89a6e383aec3b9
#
_cell.length_a   1.000
_cell.length_b   1.000
_cell.length_c   1.000
_cell.angle_alpha   90.00
_cell.angle_beta   90.00
_cell.angle_gamma   90.00
#
_symmetry.space_group_name_H-M   'P 1'
#
loop_
_entity.id
_entity.type
_entity.pdbx_description
1 polymer ?
#
loop_
_entity_poly.entity_id
_entity_poly.type
_entity_poly.pdbx_seq_one_letter_code
_entity_poly.pdbx_strand_id
1 'polypeptide(L)'
;MKIRKQAPGAGVALRAHLGRSTLAKLAGRKFDPLDVLRQTAKNRIAQLLPVKFKLMSESPFVFFRGSVEIMAADLGHAAHTSIEVQMCGDAHVKNFGFFASPSAEIALDINDFDET
;
A
#
# COMPACT_ATOMS: atom_id res chain seq x y z
N MET A 1 -7.40 -2.76 -20.70
CA MET A 1 -8.09 -2.90 -19.41
C MET A 1 -9.43 -2.18 -19.48
N LYS A 2 -10.58 -2.90 -19.42
CA LYS A 2 -11.90 -2.26 -19.46
C LYS A 2 -12.24 -1.76 -18.05
N ILE A 3 -12.21 -0.44 -17.85
CA ILE A 3 -12.71 0.18 -16.63
C ILE A 3 -14.21 -0.09 -16.57
N ARG A 4 -14.66 -0.95 -15.67
CA ARG A 4 -16.09 -1.13 -15.37
C ARG A 4 -16.63 0.17 -14.77
N LYS A 5 -17.43 0.93 -15.52
CA LYS A 5 -18.20 2.04 -14.94
C LYS A 5 -19.15 1.47 -13.90
N GLN A 6 -18.92 1.79 -12.63
CA GLN A 6 -19.85 1.44 -11.56
C GLN A 6 -21.13 2.28 -11.70
N ALA A 7 -22.26 1.67 -11.38
CA ALA A 7 -23.54 2.36 -11.40
C ALA A 7 -23.55 3.53 -10.39
N PRO A 8 -24.20 4.66 -10.73
CA PRO A 8 -24.40 5.76 -9.78
C PRO A 8 -25.01 5.21 -8.47
N GLY A 9 -24.42 5.56 -7.33
CA GLY A 9 -24.87 5.08 -6.02
C GLY A 9 -24.18 3.81 -5.49
N ALA A 10 -23.41 3.08 -6.29
CA ALA A 10 -22.69 1.88 -5.82
C ALA A 10 -21.79 2.18 -4.61
N GLY A 11 -21.07 3.31 -4.59
CA GLY A 11 -20.27 3.72 -3.46
C GLY A 11 -21.08 4.05 -2.20
N VAL A 12 -22.33 4.49 -2.34
CA VAL A 12 -23.24 4.71 -1.19
C VAL A 12 -23.69 3.37 -0.62
N ALA A 13 -24.08 2.42 -1.47
CA ALA A 13 -24.46 1.07 -1.06
C ALA A 13 -23.31 0.35 -0.35
N LEU A 14 -22.09 0.43 -0.88
CA LEU A 14 -20.91 -0.16 -0.24
C LEU A 14 -20.62 0.47 1.13
N ARG A 15 -20.78 1.78 1.29
CA ARG A 15 -20.64 2.46 2.59
C ARG A 15 -21.73 2.08 3.59
N ALA A 16 -22.90 1.65 3.15
CA ALA A 16 -23.94 1.12 4.04
C ALA A 16 -23.52 -0.22 4.67
N HIS A 17 -22.77 -1.04 3.93
CA HIS A 17 -22.23 -2.31 4.44
C HIS A 17 -20.91 -2.14 5.20
N LEU A 18 -20.08 -1.19 4.78
CA LEU A 18 -18.78 -0.91 5.39
C LEU A 18 -18.66 0.57 5.73
N GLY A 19 -19.10 0.94 6.93
CA GLY A 19 -19.01 2.31 7.45
C GLY A 19 -17.57 2.73 7.67
N ARG A 20 -17.28 4.04 7.54
CA ARG A 20 -15.93 4.60 7.74
C ARG A 20 -15.34 4.27 9.11
N SER A 21 -16.17 4.21 10.16
CA SER A 21 -15.74 3.83 11.52
C SER A 21 -15.23 2.38 11.60
N THR A 22 -15.68 1.49 10.70
CA THR A 22 -15.18 0.12 10.63
C THR A 22 -13.74 0.07 10.12
N LEU A 23 -13.38 0.97 9.19
CA LEU A 23 -12.03 1.08 8.65
C LEU A 23 -11.00 1.58 9.70
N ALA A 24 -11.46 2.24 10.77
CA ALA A 24 -10.61 2.67 11.88
C ALA A 24 -10.34 1.56 12.90
N LYS A 25 -11.01 0.40 12.78
CA LYS A 25 -10.82 -0.72 13.69
C LYS A 25 -9.64 -1.56 13.23
N LEU A 26 -8.65 -1.72 14.09
CA LEU A 26 -7.59 -2.69 13.87
C LEU A 26 -8.18 -4.10 13.97
N ALA A 27 -8.14 -4.85 12.89
CA ALA A 27 -8.42 -6.27 12.92
C ALA A 27 -7.34 -6.98 13.77
N GLY A 28 -7.73 -7.94 14.60
CA GLY A 28 -6.76 -8.79 15.29
C GLY A 28 -5.90 -9.51 14.26
N ARG A 29 -4.58 -9.28 14.31
CA ARG A 29 -3.63 -9.92 13.38
C ARG A 29 -3.64 -11.44 13.60
N LYS A 30 -3.78 -12.21 12.52
CA LYS A 30 -3.83 -13.68 12.53
C LYS A 30 -2.55 -14.33 11.98
N PHE A 31 -1.51 -13.55 11.74
CA PHE A 31 -0.22 -14.00 11.19
C PHE A 31 0.94 -13.37 11.96
N ASP A 32 2.10 -14.03 11.92
CA ASP A 32 3.34 -13.45 12.43
C ASP A 32 3.92 -12.46 11.40
N PRO A 33 4.09 -11.18 11.75
CA PRO A 33 4.72 -10.20 10.87
C PRO A 33 6.11 -10.61 10.38
N LEU A 34 6.86 -11.33 11.21
CA LEU A 34 8.20 -11.81 10.84
C LEU A 34 8.13 -12.86 9.73
N ASP A 35 7.08 -13.66 9.68
CA ASP A 35 6.90 -14.63 8.60
C ASP A 35 6.62 -13.96 7.27
N VAL A 36 5.86 -12.87 7.27
CA VAL A 36 5.66 -12.04 6.07
C VAL A 36 6.99 -11.51 5.56
N LEU A 37 7.81 -10.91 6.43
CA LEU A 37 9.13 -10.41 6.07
C LEU A 37 10.08 -11.52 5.59
N ARG A 38 10.03 -12.71 6.22
CA ARG A 38 10.84 -13.86 5.80
C ARG A 38 10.43 -14.38 4.42
N GLN A 39 9.12 -14.41 4.14
CA GLN A 39 8.62 -14.88 2.84
C GLN A 39 9.00 -13.90 1.72
N THR A 40 8.79 -12.62 1.90
CA THR A 40 9.13 -11.60 0.90
C THR A 40 10.65 -11.48 0.71
N ALA A 41 11.44 -11.73 1.76
CA ALA A 41 12.91 -11.76 1.67
C ALA A 41 13.44 -12.82 0.69
N LYS A 42 12.71 -13.91 0.45
CA LYS A 42 13.15 -14.98 -0.48
C LYS A 42 13.31 -14.48 -1.93
N ASN A 43 12.56 -13.46 -2.31
CA ASN A 43 12.57 -12.90 -3.66
C ASN A 43 13.48 -11.66 -3.77
N ARG A 44 14.23 -11.32 -2.72
CA ARG A 44 15.11 -10.16 -2.68
C ARG A 44 16.59 -10.57 -2.75
N ILE A 45 17.46 -9.62 -3.03
CA ILE A 45 18.91 -9.84 -3.10
C ILE A 45 19.43 -10.16 -1.69
N ALA A 46 19.86 -11.41 -1.48
CA ALA A 46 20.22 -11.93 -0.16
C ALA A 46 21.32 -11.11 0.54
N GLN A 47 22.30 -10.60 -0.20
CA GLN A 47 23.41 -9.79 0.33
C GLN A 47 22.94 -8.45 0.92
N LEU A 48 21.80 -7.92 0.48
CA LEU A 48 21.24 -6.65 0.95
C LEU A 48 20.31 -6.80 2.15
N LEU A 49 19.83 -8.01 2.46
CA LEU A 49 18.89 -8.24 3.56
C LEU A 49 19.45 -7.82 4.93
N PRO A 50 20.71 -8.12 5.31
CA PRO A 50 21.24 -7.67 6.59
C PRO A 50 21.28 -6.14 6.71
N VAL A 51 21.58 -5.44 5.61
CA VAL A 51 21.58 -3.98 5.57
C VAL A 51 20.16 -3.44 5.73
N LYS A 52 19.18 -4.01 4.98
CA LYS A 52 17.76 -3.64 5.11
C LYS A 52 17.29 -3.79 6.56
N PHE A 53 17.49 -4.96 7.17
CA PHE A 53 17.01 -5.21 8.52
C PHE A 53 17.71 -4.36 9.58
N LYS A 54 18.99 -4.10 9.42
CA LYS A 54 19.74 -3.18 10.29
C LYS A 54 19.11 -1.78 10.24
N LEU A 55 18.88 -1.23 9.05
CA LEU A 55 18.26 0.08 8.88
C LEU A 55 16.84 0.10 9.48
N MET A 56 16.04 -0.93 9.24
CA MET A 56 14.69 -1.03 9.80
C MET A 56 14.69 -1.06 11.34
N SER A 57 15.76 -1.52 11.99
CA SER A 57 15.86 -1.56 13.44
C SER A 57 16.25 -0.21 14.08
N GLU A 58 16.59 0.80 13.31
CA GLU A 58 17.07 2.09 13.84
C GLU A 58 15.95 2.94 14.43
N SER A 59 14.75 2.90 13.86
CA SER A 59 13.62 3.63 14.40
C SER A 59 12.27 3.07 13.91
N PRO A 60 11.16 3.33 14.64
CA PRO A 60 9.81 2.97 14.20
C PRO A 60 9.45 3.54 12.83
N PHE A 61 9.93 4.74 12.49
CA PHE A 61 9.68 5.38 11.21
C PHE A 61 10.38 4.63 10.06
N VAL A 62 11.65 4.27 10.24
CA VAL A 62 12.40 3.49 9.23
C VAL A 62 11.83 2.08 9.11
N PHE A 63 11.42 1.47 10.22
CA PHE A 63 10.70 0.18 10.20
C PHE A 63 9.42 0.28 9.37
N PHE A 64 8.59 1.28 9.62
CA PHE A 64 7.33 1.51 8.89
C PHE A 64 7.57 1.58 7.38
N ARG A 65 8.56 2.36 6.94
CA ARG A 65 8.91 2.49 5.51
C ARG A 65 9.44 1.20 4.90
N GLY A 66 10.13 0.38 5.68
CA GLY A 66 10.71 -0.88 5.21
C GLY A 66 9.78 -2.10 5.28
N SER A 67 8.57 -1.94 5.81
CA SER A 67 7.65 -3.04 6.15
C SER A 67 6.29 -2.93 5.46
N VAL A 68 6.23 -2.38 4.26
CA VAL A 68 5.00 -2.21 3.47
C VAL A 68 4.26 -3.54 3.26
N GLU A 69 4.98 -4.64 3.16
CA GLU A 69 4.41 -5.99 3.00
C GLU A 69 3.56 -6.41 4.21
N ILE A 70 3.94 -5.98 5.43
CA ILE A 70 3.15 -6.23 6.64
C ILE A 70 1.85 -5.43 6.58
N MET A 71 1.92 -4.16 6.17
CA MET A 71 0.74 -3.32 6.00
C MET A 71 -0.21 -3.92 4.95
N ALA A 72 0.32 -4.38 3.82
CA ALA A 72 -0.48 -5.03 2.78
C ALA A 72 -1.18 -6.30 3.30
N ALA A 73 -0.47 -7.12 4.09
CA ALA A 73 -1.06 -8.30 4.72
C ALA A 73 -2.14 -7.92 5.75
N ASP A 74 -1.94 -6.89 6.57
CA ASP A 74 -2.94 -6.40 7.52
C ASP A 74 -4.20 -5.89 6.78
N LEU A 75 -4.02 -5.11 5.71
CA LEU A 75 -5.11 -4.58 4.90
C LEU A 75 -5.89 -5.70 4.18
N GLY A 76 -5.19 -6.74 3.71
CA GLY A 76 -5.82 -7.90 3.08
C GLY A 76 -6.72 -8.71 4.04
N HIS A 77 -6.50 -8.60 5.35
CA HIS A 77 -7.33 -9.23 6.38
C HIS A 77 -8.37 -8.27 6.99
N ALA A 78 -8.26 -6.98 6.74
CA ALA A 78 -9.22 -6.00 7.22
C ALA A 78 -10.53 -6.05 6.42
N ALA A 79 -11.59 -5.52 7.01
CA ALA A 79 -12.85 -5.36 6.27
C ALA A 79 -12.65 -4.36 5.12
N HIS A 80 -13.05 -4.73 3.91
CA HIS A 80 -12.88 -3.92 2.71
C HIS A 80 -14.12 -3.97 1.80
N THR A 81 -14.22 -3.03 0.87
CA THR A 81 -15.36 -2.89 -0.03
C THR A 81 -15.29 -3.80 -1.26
N SER A 82 -14.24 -4.59 -1.41
CA SER A 82 -13.95 -5.40 -2.62
C SER A 82 -13.84 -4.56 -3.91
N ILE A 83 -13.56 -3.27 -3.78
CA ILE A 83 -13.19 -2.43 -4.92
C ILE A 83 -11.68 -2.53 -5.06
N GLU A 84 -11.24 -3.09 -6.18
CA GLU A 84 -9.83 -3.17 -6.50
C GLU A 84 -9.40 -1.92 -7.26
N VAL A 85 -8.34 -1.28 -6.79
CA VAL A 85 -7.73 -0.11 -7.42
C VAL A 85 -6.22 -0.30 -7.45
N GLN A 86 -5.59 0.19 -8.50
CA GLN A 86 -4.15 0.30 -8.52
C GLN A 86 -3.74 1.50 -7.65
N MET A 87 -2.81 1.30 -6.76
CA MET A 87 -2.31 2.37 -5.90
C MET A 87 -0.80 2.23 -5.70
N CYS A 88 -0.16 3.33 -5.31
CA CYS A 88 1.23 3.30 -4.86
C CYS A 88 1.28 2.86 -3.40
N GLY A 89 2.05 1.82 -3.09
CA GLY A 89 2.18 1.27 -1.72
C GLY A 89 3.01 2.15 -0.79
N ASP A 90 4.00 2.90 -1.29
CA ASP A 90 4.88 3.78 -0.53
C ASP A 90 4.72 5.25 -0.95
N ALA A 91 3.52 5.81 -0.80
CA ALA A 91 3.18 7.18 -1.18
C ALA A 91 3.74 8.21 -0.18
N HIS A 92 5.03 8.47 -0.20
CA HIS A 92 5.65 9.55 0.57
C HIS A 92 6.02 10.75 -0.32
N VAL A 93 6.30 11.91 0.29
CA VAL A 93 6.53 13.19 -0.42
C VAL A 93 7.59 13.09 -1.53
N LYS A 94 8.62 12.28 -1.36
CA LYS A 94 9.67 12.08 -2.36
C LYS A 94 9.21 11.27 -3.59
N ASN A 95 8.06 10.59 -3.50
CA ASN A 95 7.46 9.85 -4.61
C ASN A 95 6.49 10.70 -5.44
N PHE A 96 6.39 12.00 -5.17
CA PHE A 96 5.66 12.93 -6.00
C PHE A 96 6.64 13.78 -6.81
N GLY A 97 6.32 13.99 -8.06
CA GLY A 97 7.12 14.77 -8.98
C GLY A 97 6.28 15.57 -9.95
N PHE A 98 6.90 16.56 -10.59
CA PHE A 98 6.28 17.34 -11.64
C PHE A 98 6.62 16.72 -13.00
N PHE A 99 5.62 16.52 -13.83
CA PHE A 99 5.73 15.95 -15.16
C PHE A 99 5.13 16.89 -16.20
N ALA A 100 5.73 16.93 -17.38
CA ALA A 100 5.10 17.53 -18.53
C ALA A 100 4.11 16.54 -19.13
N SER A 101 2.83 16.91 -19.18
CA SER A 101 1.81 16.14 -19.89
C SER A 101 2.00 16.19 -21.41
N PRO A 102 1.39 15.31 -22.19
CA PRO A 102 1.40 15.42 -23.66
C PRO A 102 0.86 16.74 -24.21
N SER A 103 0.01 17.45 -23.44
CA SER A 103 -0.49 18.79 -23.76
C SER A 103 0.43 19.92 -23.29
N ALA A 104 1.65 19.62 -22.86
CA ALA A 104 2.63 20.56 -22.31
C ALA A 104 2.18 21.30 -21.03
N GLU A 105 1.22 20.75 -20.31
CA GLU A 105 0.82 21.22 -18.99
C GLU A 105 1.65 20.54 -17.92
N ILE A 106 1.94 21.25 -16.82
CA ILE A 106 2.64 20.67 -15.67
C ILE A 106 1.62 19.95 -14.79
N ALA A 107 1.80 18.65 -14.59
CA ALA A 107 1.03 17.83 -13.66
C ALA A 107 1.90 17.42 -12.47
N LEU A 108 1.31 17.39 -11.28
CA LEU A 108 1.91 16.75 -10.10
C LEU A 108 1.33 15.35 -9.98
N ASP A 109 2.18 14.34 -9.99
CA ASP A 109 1.75 12.94 -9.89
C ASP A 109 2.81 12.09 -9.19
N ILE A 110 2.49 10.83 -8.97
CA ILE A 110 3.39 9.83 -8.39
C ILE A 110 4.41 9.41 -9.44
N ASN A 111 5.68 9.31 -9.05
CA ASN A 111 6.80 8.95 -9.93
C ASN A 111 7.42 7.57 -9.63
N ASP A 112 6.90 6.87 -8.63
CA ASP A 112 7.38 5.53 -8.25
C ASP A 112 6.17 4.63 -7.94
N PHE A 113 6.10 3.50 -8.65
CA PHE A 113 5.02 2.52 -8.58
C PHE A 113 5.53 1.10 -8.27
N ASP A 114 6.72 0.96 -7.69
CA ASP A 114 7.34 -0.35 -7.45
C ASP A 114 6.52 -1.25 -6.52
N GLU A 115 5.64 -0.69 -5.70
CA GLU A 115 4.82 -1.37 -4.71
C GLU A 115 3.32 -1.39 -5.09
N THR A 116 2.98 -1.50 -6.38
CA THR A 116 1.58 -1.55 -6.86
C THR A 116 0.99 -2.94 -6.91
#